data_49937c7f5c2841617703fee336afa1e7
#
_entry.id   49937c7f5c2841617703fee336afa1e7
#
_cell.length_a   1.000
_cell.length_b   1.000
_cell.length_c   1.000
_cell.angle_alpha   90.00
_cell.angle_beta   90.00
_cell.angle_gamma   90.00
#
_symmetry.space_group_name_H-M   'P 1'
#
loop_
_entity.id
_entity.type
_entity.pdbx_description
1 polymer ?
#
loop_
_entity_poly.entity_id
_entity_poly.type
_entity_poly.pdbx_seq_one_letter_code
_entity_poly.pdbx_strand_id
1 'polypeptide(L)'
;VKDMFCFQCQQTAHNTGCDGKVGVCGKKADTAVYQDELIGALIALANAAENGSSTEKTDMLILKGLFTTITNVNFNNVTIKQLTEEIHIERNRINSQKFDDYDMKKLWNDHEDIRSLKSLILFGIKGMAAYAYHAQALGKTDSEVTSFFYKALRAIGSENDPEKLLGLVLETGNVNLKCMALLDAANTDAYGDPVPTEVPLTIEKGPFIVVSGHDLHDMKLLLEQTKDKGVNIYTHSEMLPAHGYPKLKAYPQLKGNFGTGWQNQQSEFHNIPAPILFTTNCIMPVRQSYCDRVFTTSIVSYPELVHIGDDKDFTPVIEKAIECGGYDEDREMTGMNGGHTVTTGFAHNAVLSNAEKIISLVKEGRIKNFFLIGGCDGASPSRSYYSDFARLTPPDSLILTLACGKYRINDMDLGTIDGIPRILDCGQCNDAYSAIKIALALAEAFDCGVNDLPLTLVLSWYEQKAVCILLTLLSLGIKNIYLGPTLPAFVSKGVLDVLVDKFQLTPISTPEEDIKRILG
;
A
#
# COMPACT_ATOMS: atom_id res chain seq x y z
N VAL A 1 16.84 -9.94 -26.82
CA VAL A 1 16.00 -9.84 -25.62
C VAL A 1 16.86 -9.18 -24.55
N LYS A 2 16.46 -8.00 -24.05
CA LYS A 2 17.16 -7.34 -22.94
C LYS A 2 16.89 -8.18 -21.67
N ASP A 3 17.96 -8.56 -20.96
CA ASP A 3 17.83 -9.21 -19.67
C ASP A 3 17.36 -8.19 -18.63
N MET A 4 16.46 -8.58 -17.74
CA MET A 4 16.00 -7.74 -16.65
C MET A 4 16.79 -8.02 -15.37
N PHE A 5 16.82 -7.03 -14.48
CA PHE A 5 17.09 -7.25 -13.07
C PHE A 5 16.03 -6.52 -12.22
N CYS A 6 15.40 -7.21 -11.28
CA CYS A 6 14.41 -6.60 -10.39
C CYS A 6 14.31 -7.39 -9.09
N PHE A 7 14.54 -6.73 -7.95
CA PHE A 7 14.44 -7.34 -6.62
C PHE A 7 13.58 -6.50 -5.65
N GLN A 8 12.70 -5.64 -6.20
CA GLN A 8 12.01 -4.62 -5.41
C GLN A 8 10.81 -5.13 -4.59
N CYS A 9 10.36 -6.39 -4.77
CA CYS A 9 9.21 -6.95 -4.04
C CYS A 9 9.57 -8.24 -3.32
N GLN A 10 8.74 -8.63 -2.37
CA GLN A 10 8.94 -9.82 -1.54
C GLN A 10 8.92 -11.13 -2.36
N GLN A 11 8.20 -11.16 -3.48
CA GLN A 11 8.10 -12.35 -4.33
C GLN A 11 9.22 -12.46 -5.38
N THR A 12 10.24 -11.62 -5.29
CA THR A 12 11.36 -11.68 -6.24
C THR A 12 11.99 -13.08 -6.27
N ALA A 13 12.39 -13.52 -7.47
CA ALA A 13 12.84 -14.90 -7.69
C ALA A 13 13.96 -15.29 -6.71
N HIS A 14 13.78 -16.43 -6.05
CA HIS A 14 14.74 -17.01 -5.10
C HIS A 14 15.17 -16.07 -3.96
N ASN A 15 14.43 -14.97 -3.72
CA ASN A 15 14.81 -13.88 -2.81
C ASN A 15 16.19 -13.26 -3.14
N THR A 16 16.54 -13.23 -4.42
CA THR A 16 17.80 -12.63 -4.92
C THR A 16 17.58 -11.63 -6.04
N GLY A 17 16.59 -11.85 -6.88
CA GLY A 17 16.23 -10.99 -8.00
C GLY A 17 15.62 -11.77 -9.17
N CYS A 18 14.71 -11.11 -9.87
CA CYS A 18 14.22 -11.58 -11.17
C CYS A 18 15.20 -11.11 -12.26
N ASP A 19 15.83 -12.05 -12.95
CA ASP A 19 16.87 -11.80 -13.97
C ASP A 19 16.56 -12.45 -15.34
N GLY A 20 15.39 -13.10 -15.44
CA GLY A 20 14.96 -13.82 -16.64
C GLY A 20 14.18 -12.96 -17.64
N LYS A 21 13.34 -13.62 -18.42
CA LYS A 21 12.47 -12.98 -19.42
C LYS A 21 11.19 -12.37 -18.82
N VAL A 22 10.76 -12.90 -17.68
CA VAL A 22 9.53 -12.51 -16.97
C VAL A 22 9.79 -12.59 -15.47
N GLY A 23 9.42 -11.55 -14.74
CA GLY A 23 9.42 -11.55 -13.27
C GLY A 23 8.28 -12.40 -12.67
N VAL A 24 8.40 -12.73 -11.39
CA VAL A 24 7.38 -13.50 -10.66
C VAL A 24 6.01 -12.83 -10.70
N CYS A 25 5.96 -11.49 -10.70
CA CYS A 25 4.72 -10.70 -10.81
C CYS A 25 4.11 -10.69 -12.24
N GLY A 26 4.74 -11.34 -13.21
CA GLY A 26 4.33 -11.31 -14.61
C GLY A 26 4.91 -10.15 -15.44
N LYS A 27 5.71 -9.29 -14.84
CA LYS A 27 6.38 -8.18 -15.55
C LYS A 27 7.39 -8.73 -16.55
N LYS A 28 7.29 -8.32 -17.82
CA LYS A 28 8.24 -8.71 -18.88
C LYS A 28 9.57 -7.98 -18.71
N ALA A 29 10.65 -8.56 -19.27
CA ALA A 29 11.99 -7.98 -19.18
C ALA A 29 12.08 -6.58 -19.80
N ASP A 30 11.43 -6.35 -20.95
CA ASP A 30 11.38 -5.03 -21.57
C ASP A 30 10.63 -4.00 -20.71
N THR A 31 9.54 -4.38 -20.06
CA THR A 31 8.83 -3.52 -19.12
C THR A 31 9.70 -3.12 -17.93
N ALA A 32 10.48 -4.07 -17.38
CA ALA A 32 11.43 -3.78 -16.31
C ALA A 32 12.51 -2.78 -16.74
N VAL A 33 13.05 -2.95 -17.95
CA VAL A 33 14.05 -2.03 -18.52
C VAL A 33 13.46 -0.63 -18.74
N TYR A 34 12.24 -0.52 -19.27
CA TYR A 34 11.59 0.78 -19.45
C TYR A 34 11.26 1.47 -18.11
N GLN A 35 10.95 0.71 -17.08
CA GLN A 35 10.79 1.26 -15.72
C GLN A 35 12.13 1.76 -15.16
N ASP A 36 13.24 1.08 -15.41
CA ASP A 36 14.58 1.55 -15.04
C ASP A 36 14.97 2.82 -15.82
N GLU A 37 14.70 2.87 -17.14
CA GLU A 37 14.89 4.06 -17.96
C GLU A 37 14.06 5.25 -17.44
N LEU A 38 12.81 5.00 -17.02
CA LEU A 38 11.94 6.02 -16.39
C LEU A 38 12.55 6.56 -15.09
N ILE A 39 13.07 5.71 -14.22
CA ILE A 39 13.76 6.15 -12.98
C ILE A 39 15.02 6.96 -13.33
N GLY A 40 15.78 6.53 -14.31
CA GLY A 40 16.95 7.28 -14.80
C GLY A 40 16.60 8.68 -15.29
N ALA A 41 15.49 8.82 -16.01
CA ALA A 41 14.96 10.09 -16.47
C ALA A 41 14.49 10.99 -15.30
N LEU A 42 13.88 10.41 -14.27
CA LEU A 42 13.49 11.14 -13.06
C LEU A 42 14.69 11.67 -12.28
N ILE A 43 15.78 10.93 -12.19
CA ILE A 43 17.03 11.38 -11.57
C ILE A 43 17.60 12.56 -12.36
N ALA A 44 17.60 12.49 -13.70
CA ALA A 44 18.03 13.59 -14.55
C ALA A 44 17.13 14.84 -14.41
N LEU A 45 15.81 14.65 -14.30
CA LEU A 45 14.85 15.73 -14.05
C LEU A 45 15.11 16.39 -12.69
N ALA A 46 15.36 15.60 -11.64
CA ALA A 46 15.65 16.12 -10.31
C ALA A 46 16.96 16.95 -10.30
N ASN A 47 17.98 16.53 -11.05
CA ASN A 47 19.22 17.30 -11.23
C ASN A 47 18.95 18.62 -12.00
N ALA A 48 18.15 18.57 -13.05
CA ALA A 48 17.80 19.76 -13.84
C ALA A 48 17.03 20.81 -13.02
N ALA A 49 16.26 20.36 -12.02
CA ALA A 49 15.43 21.21 -11.16
C ALA A 49 16.18 21.76 -9.91
N GLU A 50 17.49 21.52 -9.79
CA GLU A 50 18.26 21.86 -8.56
C GLU A 50 18.18 23.35 -8.18
N ASN A 51 18.05 24.23 -9.14
CA ASN A 51 18.03 25.69 -8.92
C ASN A 51 16.61 26.28 -8.73
N GLY A 52 15.63 25.47 -8.31
CA GLY A 52 14.27 25.94 -8.00
C GLY A 52 13.42 26.27 -9.23
N SER A 53 13.70 25.64 -10.35
CA SER A 53 12.97 25.82 -11.62
C SER A 53 11.76 24.88 -11.78
N SER A 54 11.47 24.04 -10.77
CA SER A 54 10.32 23.14 -10.77
C SER A 54 8.98 23.88 -10.71
N THR A 55 7.96 23.25 -11.27
CA THR A 55 6.57 23.72 -11.23
C THR A 55 5.68 22.58 -10.75
N GLU A 56 4.40 22.85 -10.48
CA GLU A 56 3.42 21.79 -10.16
C GLU A 56 3.41 20.66 -11.19
N LYS A 57 3.62 20.99 -12.48
CA LYS A 57 3.75 19.97 -13.53
C LYS A 57 4.99 19.11 -13.32
N THR A 58 6.12 19.70 -12.97
CA THR A 58 7.36 18.97 -12.68
C THR A 58 7.16 18.05 -11.48
N ASP A 59 6.54 18.55 -10.41
CA ASP A 59 6.25 17.78 -9.20
C ASP A 59 5.32 16.60 -9.49
N MET A 60 4.26 16.81 -10.27
CA MET A 60 3.35 15.76 -10.68
C MET A 60 4.04 14.67 -11.54
N LEU A 61 4.97 15.04 -12.41
CA LEU A 61 5.74 14.06 -13.20
C LEU A 61 6.66 13.21 -12.32
N ILE A 62 7.26 13.78 -11.26
CA ILE A 62 8.01 13.03 -10.27
C ILE A 62 7.10 11.99 -9.59
N LEU A 63 5.92 12.39 -9.10
CA LEU A 63 4.99 11.50 -8.44
C LEU A 63 4.49 10.39 -9.39
N LYS A 64 4.03 10.76 -10.58
CA LYS A 64 3.55 9.80 -11.60
C LYS A 64 4.63 8.80 -11.99
N GLY A 65 5.86 9.27 -12.21
CA GLY A 65 6.98 8.41 -12.61
C GLY A 65 7.36 7.40 -11.53
N LEU A 66 7.52 7.84 -10.29
CA LEU A 66 7.81 6.96 -9.16
C LEU A 66 6.67 5.95 -8.93
N PHE A 67 5.42 6.41 -8.91
CA PHE A 67 4.25 5.56 -8.70
C PHE A 67 4.10 4.50 -9.82
N THR A 68 4.33 4.88 -11.09
CA THR A 68 4.30 3.96 -12.24
C THR A 68 5.22 2.76 -12.06
N THR A 69 6.33 2.91 -11.35
CA THR A 69 7.35 1.86 -11.18
C THR A 69 7.15 1.00 -9.93
N ILE A 70 6.09 1.23 -9.13
CA ILE A 70 5.70 0.35 -8.03
C ILE A 70 5.27 -1.02 -8.58
N THR A 71 5.49 -2.07 -7.81
CA THR A 71 5.12 -3.44 -8.17
C THR A 71 3.61 -3.55 -8.43
N ASN A 72 3.23 -4.21 -9.52
CA ASN A 72 1.82 -4.47 -9.90
C ASN A 72 0.97 -3.20 -10.13
N VAL A 73 1.57 -2.16 -10.69
CA VAL A 73 0.88 -0.92 -11.08
C VAL A 73 0.76 -0.81 -12.61
N ASN A 74 1.87 -0.70 -13.31
CA ASN A 74 1.85 -0.44 -14.75
C ASN A 74 2.67 -1.50 -15.52
N PHE A 75 1.98 -2.27 -16.37
CA PHE A 75 2.54 -3.28 -17.25
C PHE A 75 2.53 -2.84 -18.72
N ASN A 76 2.09 -1.60 -19.01
CA ASN A 76 1.92 -1.09 -20.35
C ASN A 76 3.15 -0.29 -20.81
N ASN A 77 3.96 -0.91 -21.65
CA ASN A 77 5.18 -0.29 -22.18
C ASN A 77 4.93 1.01 -22.94
N VAL A 78 3.75 1.18 -23.55
CA VAL A 78 3.40 2.39 -24.30
C VAL A 78 3.28 3.56 -23.33
N THR A 79 2.51 3.41 -22.27
CA THR A 79 2.28 4.47 -21.27
C THR A 79 3.56 4.81 -20.50
N ILE A 80 4.41 3.81 -20.19
CA ILE A 80 5.71 4.03 -19.52
C ILE A 80 6.63 4.87 -20.41
N LYS A 81 6.73 4.55 -21.70
CA LYS A 81 7.55 5.33 -22.65
C LYS A 81 7.03 6.74 -22.86
N GLN A 82 5.71 6.92 -22.98
CA GLN A 82 5.09 8.22 -23.10
C GLN A 82 5.41 9.11 -21.88
N LEU A 83 5.30 8.55 -20.67
CA LEU A 83 5.65 9.28 -19.45
C LEU A 83 7.14 9.63 -19.40
N THR A 84 8.03 8.74 -19.85
CA THR A 84 9.47 9.02 -19.95
C THR A 84 9.75 10.18 -20.90
N GLU A 85 9.06 10.21 -22.04
CA GLU A 85 9.19 11.31 -23.00
C GLU A 85 8.67 12.64 -22.44
N GLU A 86 7.54 12.63 -21.73
CA GLU A 86 7.03 13.83 -21.04
C GLU A 86 8.05 14.38 -20.02
N ILE A 87 8.74 13.49 -19.31
CA ILE A 87 9.79 13.85 -18.36
C ILE A 87 11.00 14.48 -19.10
N HIS A 88 11.40 13.92 -20.25
CA HIS A 88 12.46 14.51 -21.05
C HIS A 88 12.10 15.91 -21.56
N ILE A 89 10.87 16.10 -22.05
CA ILE A 89 10.37 17.40 -22.49
C ILE A 89 10.40 18.41 -21.33
N GLU A 90 9.90 18.03 -20.17
CA GLU A 90 9.87 18.89 -18.98
C GLU A 90 11.28 19.22 -18.50
N ARG A 91 12.20 18.25 -18.45
CA ARG A 91 13.61 18.46 -18.12
C ARG A 91 14.24 19.52 -19.01
N ASN A 92 14.04 19.41 -20.33
CA ASN A 92 14.60 20.34 -21.30
C ASN A 92 13.94 21.73 -21.22
N ARG A 93 12.66 21.80 -20.77
CA ARG A 93 11.95 23.07 -20.56
C ARG A 93 12.49 23.83 -19.36
N ILE A 94 12.75 23.15 -18.23
CA ILE A 94 13.16 23.82 -16.99
C ILE A 94 14.66 24.15 -16.96
N ASN A 95 15.46 23.45 -17.76
CA ASN A 95 16.90 23.68 -17.81
C ASN A 95 17.46 23.41 -19.22
N SER A 96 18.14 24.42 -19.78
CA SER A 96 18.76 24.32 -21.11
C SER A 96 20.07 23.52 -21.13
N GLN A 97 20.65 23.24 -19.94
CA GLN A 97 21.81 22.36 -19.87
C GLN A 97 21.40 20.91 -20.15
N LYS A 98 22.34 20.17 -20.75
CA LYS A 98 22.09 18.75 -21.01
C LYS A 98 22.28 17.95 -19.72
N PHE A 99 21.25 17.21 -19.34
CA PHE A 99 21.29 16.20 -18.29
C PHE A 99 20.99 14.84 -18.92
N ASP A 100 21.94 13.95 -18.88
CA ASP A 100 21.74 12.58 -19.36
C ASP A 100 20.99 11.76 -18.31
N ASP A 101 20.17 10.82 -18.76
CA ASP A 101 19.49 9.89 -17.87
C ASP A 101 20.49 9.06 -17.08
N TYR A 102 20.18 8.80 -15.83
CA TYR A 102 21.02 7.94 -15.00
C TYR A 102 20.86 6.48 -15.44
N ASP A 103 21.98 5.81 -15.70
CA ASP A 103 21.98 4.38 -16.01
C ASP A 103 21.80 3.56 -14.74
N MET A 104 20.60 2.99 -14.55
CA MET A 104 20.26 2.19 -13.38
C MET A 104 21.14 0.95 -13.21
N LYS A 105 21.83 0.50 -14.23
CA LYS A 105 22.83 -0.59 -14.11
C LYS A 105 23.98 -0.20 -13.17
N LYS A 106 24.31 1.08 -13.07
CA LYS A 106 25.31 1.56 -12.10
C LYS A 106 24.87 1.28 -10.66
N LEU A 107 23.57 1.50 -10.37
CA LEU A 107 23.00 1.17 -9.06
C LEU A 107 22.97 -0.35 -8.81
N TRP A 108 22.48 -1.11 -9.79
CA TRP A 108 22.32 -2.56 -9.62
C TRP A 108 23.67 -3.31 -9.49
N ASN A 109 24.76 -2.74 -10.03
CA ASN A 109 26.11 -3.30 -9.96
C ASN A 109 27.01 -2.60 -8.92
N ASP A 110 26.47 -1.70 -8.09
CA ASP A 110 27.23 -1.03 -7.03
C ASP A 110 27.63 -2.01 -5.91
N HIS A 111 28.52 -1.57 -5.02
CA HIS A 111 28.84 -2.31 -3.80
C HIS A 111 27.55 -2.66 -3.04
N GLU A 112 27.47 -3.87 -2.49
CA GLU A 112 26.20 -4.40 -1.95
C GLU A 112 25.54 -3.52 -0.88
N ASP A 113 26.34 -2.88 0.02
CA ASP A 113 25.79 -2.01 1.04
C ASP A 113 25.30 -0.67 0.48
N ILE A 114 26.04 -0.09 -0.48
CA ILE A 114 25.63 1.13 -1.19
C ILE A 114 24.36 0.86 -2.01
N ARG A 115 24.34 -0.24 -2.77
CA ARG A 115 23.14 -0.68 -3.50
C ARG A 115 21.97 -0.87 -2.56
N SER A 116 22.17 -1.49 -1.40
CA SER A 116 21.15 -1.73 -0.39
C SER A 116 20.56 -0.42 0.14
N LEU A 117 21.40 0.53 0.55
CA LEU A 117 20.96 1.83 1.09
C LEU A 117 20.24 2.66 0.03
N LYS A 118 20.79 2.74 -1.18
CA LYS A 118 20.12 3.42 -2.32
C LYS A 118 18.81 2.76 -2.70
N SER A 119 18.71 1.43 -2.64
CA SER A 119 17.47 0.70 -2.89
C SER A 119 16.40 1.00 -1.82
N LEU A 120 16.78 1.06 -0.55
CA LEU A 120 15.88 1.47 0.53
C LEU A 120 15.31 2.87 0.31
N ILE A 121 16.16 3.82 -0.09
CA ILE A 121 15.73 5.19 -0.40
C ILE A 121 14.79 5.18 -1.62
N LEU A 122 15.20 4.55 -2.73
CA LEU A 122 14.40 4.50 -3.96
C LEU A 122 13.04 3.85 -3.74
N PHE A 123 13.01 2.69 -3.09
CA PHE A 123 11.76 1.96 -2.86
C PHE A 123 10.90 2.68 -1.81
N GLY A 124 11.52 3.32 -0.84
CA GLY A 124 10.83 4.21 0.10
C GLY A 124 10.13 5.37 -0.59
N ILE A 125 10.82 6.11 -1.45
CA ILE A 125 10.20 7.24 -2.16
C ILE A 125 9.19 6.81 -3.22
N LYS A 126 9.31 5.62 -3.82
CA LYS A 126 8.26 5.06 -4.68
C LYS A 126 6.95 4.89 -3.90
N GLY A 127 7.00 4.27 -2.72
CA GLY A 127 5.83 4.10 -1.86
C GLY A 127 5.25 5.44 -1.40
N MET A 128 6.10 6.36 -0.97
CA MET A 128 5.69 7.71 -0.54
C MET A 128 5.04 8.50 -1.68
N ALA A 129 5.51 8.34 -2.92
CA ALA A 129 4.95 9.01 -4.09
C ALA A 129 3.48 8.62 -4.35
N ALA A 130 3.10 7.37 -4.08
CA ALA A 130 1.70 6.96 -4.17
C ALA A 130 0.82 7.72 -3.16
N TYR A 131 1.28 7.89 -1.94
CA TYR A 131 0.55 8.64 -0.91
C TYR A 131 0.45 10.14 -1.25
N ALA A 132 1.55 10.74 -1.69
CA ALA A 132 1.56 12.14 -2.13
C ALA A 132 0.65 12.37 -3.34
N TYR A 133 0.61 11.42 -4.29
CA TYR A 133 -0.29 11.47 -5.45
C TYR A 133 -1.76 11.50 -5.03
N HIS A 134 -2.17 10.63 -4.11
CA HIS A 134 -3.54 10.62 -3.62
C HIS A 134 -3.91 11.87 -2.82
N ALA A 135 -2.99 12.41 -2.01
CA ALA A 135 -3.20 13.67 -1.30
C ALA A 135 -3.37 14.85 -2.27
N GLN A 136 -2.55 14.91 -3.32
CA GLN A 136 -2.65 15.95 -4.34
C GLN A 136 -3.94 15.85 -5.16
N ALA A 137 -4.46 14.65 -5.44
CA ALA A 137 -5.76 14.47 -6.08
C ALA A 137 -6.91 15.08 -5.27
N LEU A 138 -6.73 15.23 -3.96
CA LEU A 138 -7.66 15.92 -3.04
C LEU A 138 -7.23 17.37 -2.72
N GLY A 139 -6.31 17.94 -3.49
CA GLY A 139 -5.87 19.33 -3.37
C GLY A 139 -4.92 19.60 -2.21
N LYS A 140 -4.30 18.58 -1.62
CA LYS A 140 -3.33 18.74 -0.52
C LYS A 140 -1.92 18.39 -0.96
N THR A 141 -1.01 19.33 -0.71
CA THR A 141 0.44 19.19 -0.95
C THR A 141 1.22 19.69 0.26
N ASP A 142 2.46 19.22 0.38
CA ASP A 142 3.41 19.67 1.38
C ASP A 142 4.77 19.91 0.72
N SER A 143 5.36 21.08 0.95
CA SER A 143 6.60 21.51 0.30
C SER A 143 7.82 20.69 0.76
N GLU A 144 7.85 20.24 2.01
CA GLU A 144 8.92 19.40 2.53
C GLU A 144 8.87 18.00 1.89
N VAL A 145 7.67 17.43 1.78
CA VAL A 145 7.46 16.16 1.07
C VAL A 145 7.89 16.28 -0.39
N THR A 146 7.43 17.33 -1.07
CA THR A 146 7.76 17.55 -2.49
C THR A 146 9.27 17.73 -2.68
N SER A 147 9.92 18.57 -1.90
CA SER A 147 11.37 18.83 -2.04
C SER A 147 12.22 17.61 -1.71
N PHE A 148 11.74 16.74 -0.84
CA PHE A 148 12.46 15.53 -0.48
C PHE A 148 12.56 14.54 -1.65
N PHE A 149 11.56 14.44 -2.51
CA PHE A 149 11.66 13.58 -3.71
C PHE A 149 12.85 13.98 -4.58
N TYR A 150 13.05 15.28 -4.81
CA TYR A 150 14.19 15.78 -5.59
C TYR A 150 15.52 15.48 -4.89
N LYS A 151 15.59 15.74 -3.59
CA LYS A 151 16.79 15.45 -2.77
C LYS A 151 17.17 13.98 -2.85
N ALA A 152 16.20 13.08 -2.64
CA ALA A 152 16.41 11.63 -2.66
C ALA A 152 16.83 11.12 -4.04
N LEU A 153 16.18 11.56 -5.12
CA LEU A 153 16.54 11.18 -6.49
C LEU A 153 17.96 11.62 -6.85
N ARG A 154 18.36 12.85 -6.50
CA ARG A 154 19.74 13.32 -6.70
C ARG A 154 20.75 12.47 -5.93
N ALA A 155 20.46 12.16 -4.69
CA ALA A 155 21.35 11.36 -3.85
C ALA A 155 21.52 9.93 -4.39
N ILE A 156 20.46 9.30 -4.90
CA ILE A 156 20.56 7.98 -5.55
C ILE A 156 21.55 8.03 -6.71
N GLY A 157 21.57 9.12 -7.49
CA GLY A 157 22.45 9.29 -8.63
C GLY A 157 23.90 9.62 -8.28
N SER A 158 24.19 10.22 -7.14
CA SER A 158 25.49 10.84 -6.88
C SER A 158 26.15 10.54 -5.53
N GLU A 159 25.38 10.19 -4.48
CA GLU A 159 25.94 9.95 -3.15
C GLU A 159 26.47 8.51 -3.04
N ASN A 160 27.63 8.34 -2.41
CA ASN A 160 28.26 7.04 -2.16
C ASN A 160 28.80 6.88 -0.73
N ASP A 161 28.58 7.88 0.13
CA ASP A 161 28.92 7.79 1.54
C ASP A 161 27.87 6.99 2.30
N PRO A 162 28.20 5.83 2.90
CA PRO A 162 27.24 4.99 3.60
C PRO A 162 26.54 5.68 4.77
N GLU A 163 27.25 6.56 5.51
CA GLU A 163 26.67 7.28 6.67
C GLU A 163 25.63 8.29 6.21
N LYS A 164 25.92 9.03 5.15
CA LYS A 164 24.95 9.96 4.55
C LYS A 164 23.75 9.23 3.95
N LEU A 165 23.98 8.12 3.28
CA LEU A 165 22.91 7.29 2.73
C LEU A 165 22.02 6.71 3.83
N LEU A 166 22.60 6.22 4.94
CA LEU A 166 21.83 5.76 6.10
C LEU A 166 21.01 6.90 6.72
N GLY A 167 21.59 8.10 6.82
CA GLY A 167 20.84 9.30 7.22
C GLY A 167 19.63 9.58 6.34
N LEU A 168 19.79 9.46 5.01
CA LEU A 168 18.70 9.64 4.04
C LEU A 168 17.65 8.53 4.12
N VAL A 169 18.03 7.29 4.44
CA VAL A 169 17.08 6.20 4.71
C VAL A 169 16.15 6.56 5.86
N LEU A 170 16.68 7.05 6.98
CA LEU A 170 15.88 7.48 8.12
C LEU A 170 15.07 8.75 7.82
N GLU A 171 15.66 9.70 7.09
CA GLU A 171 14.93 10.90 6.64
C GLU A 171 13.75 10.54 5.72
N THR A 172 13.91 9.54 4.84
CA THR A 172 12.79 9.01 4.03
C THR A 172 11.63 8.57 4.92
N GLY A 173 11.92 7.88 6.01
CA GLY A 173 10.90 7.47 6.99
C GLY A 173 10.20 8.65 7.66
N ASN A 174 10.95 9.66 8.09
CA ASN A 174 10.40 10.86 8.72
C ASN A 174 9.51 11.66 7.76
N VAL A 175 9.94 11.84 6.52
CA VAL A 175 9.15 12.56 5.51
C VAL A 175 7.92 11.76 5.13
N ASN A 176 8.02 10.42 5.05
CA ASN A 176 6.87 9.57 4.81
C ASN A 176 5.80 9.67 5.92
N LEU A 177 6.20 9.84 7.18
CA LEU A 177 5.25 10.11 8.26
C LEU A 177 4.42 11.36 7.98
N LYS A 178 5.06 12.45 7.54
CA LYS A 178 4.38 13.69 7.14
C LYS A 178 3.48 13.47 5.93
N CYS A 179 3.93 12.69 4.96
CA CYS A 179 3.16 12.38 3.76
C CYS A 179 1.91 11.55 4.11
N MET A 180 2.02 10.56 4.98
CA MET A 180 0.86 9.78 5.46
C MET A 180 -0.11 10.65 6.27
N ALA A 181 0.40 11.56 7.11
CA ALA A 181 -0.42 12.52 7.83
C ALA A 181 -1.18 13.46 6.88
N LEU A 182 -0.52 13.90 5.81
CA LEU A 182 -1.12 14.72 4.76
C LEU A 182 -2.26 13.99 4.05
N LEU A 183 -2.07 12.71 3.71
CA LEU A 183 -3.10 11.89 3.08
C LEU A 183 -4.26 11.58 4.05
N ASP A 184 -3.98 11.28 5.30
CA ASP A 184 -5.01 11.11 6.34
C ASP A 184 -5.89 12.37 6.45
N ALA A 185 -5.27 13.55 6.53
CA ALA A 185 -5.99 14.81 6.56
C ALA A 185 -6.79 15.06 5.26
N ALA A 186 -6.23 14.73 4.10
CA ALA A 186 -6.92 14.87 2.82
C ALA A 186 -8.18 13.99 2.76
N ASN A 187 -8.07 12.73 3.18
CA ASN A 187 -9.19 11.78 3.18
C ASN A 187 -10.26 12.15 4.22
N THR A 188 -9.87 12.51 5.45
CA THR A 188 -10.83 12.82 6.53
C THR A 188 -11.53 14.15 6.31
N ASP A 189 -10.84 15.17 5.77
CA ASP A 189 -11.46 16.44 5.39
C ASP A 189 -12.48 16.25 4.24
N ALA A 190 -12.14 15.41 3.27
CA ALA A 190 -13.01 15.15 2.12
C ALA A 190 -14.22 14.28 2.49
N TYR A 191 -14.03 13.21 3.27
CA TYR A 191 -15.02 12.14 3.45
C TYR A 191 -15.50 11.93 4.88
N GLY A 192 -14.93 12.65 5.84
CA GLY A 192 -15.19 12.51 7.29
C GLY A 192 -14.27 11.47 7.92
N ASP A 193 -14.20 11.49 9.25
CA ASP A 193 -13.46 10.50 10.02
C ASP A 193 -14.11 9.12 9.88
N PRO A 194 -13.34 8.07 9.61
CA PRO A 194 -13.86 6.71 9.55
C PRO A 194 -14.57 6.31 10.84
N VAL A 195 -15.68 5.62 10.69
CA VAL A 195 -16.47 5.05 11.81
C VAL A 195 -16.52 3.53 11.68
N PRO A 196 -16.50 2.78 12.79
CA PRO A 196 -16.62 1.33 12.78
C PRO A 196 -17.86 0.90 12.01
N THR A 197 -17.65 0.05 11.02
CA THR A 197 -18.70 -0.38 10.08
C THR A 197 -18.55 -1.86 9.76
N GLU A 198 -19.62 -2.62 9.93
CA GLU A 198 -19.72 -3.99 9.43
C GLU A 198 -20.05 -3.96 7.94
N VAL A 199 -19.33 -4.75 7.16
CA VAL A 199 -19.42 -4.80 5.70
C VAL A 199 -19.78 -6.23 5.28
N PRO A 200 -20.93 -6.44 4.59
CA PRO A 200 -21.32 -7.76 4.13
C PRO A 200 -20.44 -8.22 2.95
N LEU A 201 -20.23 -9.53 2.86
CA LEU A 201 -19.57 -10.20 1.74
C LEU A 201 -20.57 -10.80 0.74
N THR A 202 -21.86 -10.69 1.00
CA THR A 202 -22.93 -11.09 0.08
C THR A 202 -23.05 -10.10 -1.06
N ILE A 203 -23.12 -10.63 -2.29
CA ILE A 203 -23.34 -9.83 -3.50
C ILE A 203 -24.81 -9.94 -3.87
N GLU A 204 -25.52 -8.83 -3.84
CA GLU A 204 -26.93 -8.76 -4.23
C GLU A 204 -27.10 -9.04 -5.74
N LYS A 205 -28.20 -9.64 -6.12
CA LYS A 205 -28.55 -9.84 -7.53
C LYS A 205 -28.63 -8.53 -8.31
N GLY A 206 -28.38 -8.60 -9.60
CA GLY A 206 -28.46 -7.45 -10.51
C GLY A 206 -27.10 -6.84 -10.83
N PRO A 207 -27.07 -5.79 -11.66
CA PRO A 207 -25.84 -5.17 -12.14
C PRO A 207 -24.98 -4.61 -11.02
N PHE A 208 -23.67 -4.85 -11.09
CA PHE A 208 -22.72 -4.31 -10.12
C PHE A 208 -21.35 -4.03 -10.75
N ILE A 209 -20.55 -3.26 -10.06
CA ILE A 209 -19.14 -2.94 -10.37
C ILE A 209 -18.30 -3.32 -9.17
N VAL A 210 -17.15 -3.96 -9.41
CA VAL A 210 -16.11 -4.19 -8.39
C VAL A 210 -15.03 -3.13 -8.55
N VAL A 211 -14.68 -2.44 -7.47
CA VAL A 211 -13.65 -1.40 -7.44
C VAL A 211 -12.47 -1.87 -6.59
N SER A 212 -11.32 -1.98 -7.21
CA SER A 212 -10.07 -2.38 -6.55
C SER A 212 -9.05 -1.25 -6.55
N GLY A 213 -8.13 -1.27 -5.60
CA GLY A 213 -7.08 -0.27 -5.43
C GLY A 213 -7.30 0.61 -4.20
N HIS A 214 -6.76 1.84 -4.22
CA HIS A 214 -6.66 2.68 -3.04
C HIS A 214 -7.33 4.06 -3.18
N ASP A 215 -7.66 4.48 -4.42
CA ASP A 215 -8.03 5.86 -4.70
C ASP A 215 -9.48 6.15 -4.28
N LEU A 216 -9.65 6.83 -3.13
CA LEU A 216 -10.96 7.22 -2.62
C LEU A 216 -11.60 8.36 -3.44
N HIS A 217 -10.81 9.15 -4.16
CA HIS A 217 -11.34 10.17 -5.05
C HIS A 217 -12.03 9.55 -6.27
N ASP A 218 -11.39 8.57 -6.91
CA ASP A 218 -12.01 7.81 -7.99
C ASP A 218 -13.27 7.07 -7.50
N MET A 219 -13.22 6.50 -6.30
CA MET A 219 -14.38 5.85 -5.69
C MET A 219 -15.54 6.83 -5.51
N LYS A 220 -15.27 8.05 -5.02
CA LYS A 220 -16.29 9.09 -4.86
C LYS A 220 -16.92 9.48 -6.19
N LEU A 221 -16.11 9.69 -7.23
CA LEU A 221 -16.60 10.04 -8.57
C LEU A 221 -17.45 8.91 -9.18
N LEU A 222 -17.05 7.66 -9.00
CA LEU A 222 -17.85 6.52 -9.44
C LEU A 222 -19.19 6.44 -8.70
N LEU A 223 -19.20 6.65 -7.39
CA LEU A 223 -20.44 6.68 -6.60
C LEU A 223 -21.38 7.79 -7.05
N GLU A 224 -20.86 8.97 -7.40
CA GLU A 224 -21.66 10.05 -7.96
C GLU A 224 -22.27 9.68 -9.32
N GLN A 225 -21.48 9.08 -10.21
CA GLN A 225 -21.91 8.72 -11.56
C GLN A 225 -22.86 7.52 -11.60
N THR A 226 -22.81 6.65 -10.59
CA THR A 226 -23.71 5.46 -10.49
C THR A 226 -25.00 5.73 -9.72
N LYS A 227 -25.16 6.92 -9.14
CA LYS A 227 -26.36 7.28 -8.41
C LYS A 227 -27.60 7.13 -9.31
N ASP A 228 -28.61 6.45 -8.79
CA ASP A 228 -29.90 6.19 -9.48
C ASP A 228 -29.78 5.42 -10.82
N LYS A 229 -28.66 4.73 -11.05
CA LYS A 229 -28.43 3.92 -12.27
C LYS A 229 -28.83 2.45 -12.13
N GLY A 230 -29.22 2.01 -10.94
CA GLY A 230 -29.53 0.60 -10.68
C GLY A 230 -28.31 -0.32 -10.69
N VAL A 231 -27.13 0.23 -10.45
CA VAL A 231 -25.86 -0.49 -10.40
C VAL A 231 -25.30 -0.42 -8.99
N ASN A 232 -25.04 -1.58 -8.38
CA ASN A 232 -24.42 -1.66 -7.06
C ASN A 232 -22.90 -1.61 -7.17
N ILE A 233 -22.25 -1.10 -6.12
CA ILE A 233 -20.79 -1.00 -6.02
C ILE A 233 -20.31 -1.89 -4.89
N TYR A 234 -19.29 -2.70 -5.18
CA TYR A 234 -18.57 -3.53 -4.22
C TYR A 234 -17.10 -3.18 -4.23
N THR A 235 -16.53 -3.04 -3.04
CA THR A 235 -15.10 -2.84 -2.87
C THR A 235 -14.34 -4.16 -2.97
N HIS A 236 -13.08 -4.09 -3.33
CA HIS A 236 -12.16 -5.22 -3.35
C HIS A 236 -10.81 -4.78 -2.79
N SER A 237 -10.14 -5.66 -2.05
CA SER A 237 -8.78 -5.42 -1.55
C SER A 237 -8.68 -4.12 -0.73
N GLU A 238 -7.78 -3.22 -1.06
CA GLU A 238 -7.54 -1.98 -0.33
C GLU A 238 -8.66 -0.93 -0.43
N MET A 239 -9.70 -1.18 -1.20
CA MET A 239 -10.86 -0.29 -1.26
C MET A 239 -11.87 -0.55 -0.12
N LEU A 240 -11.78 -1.66 0.60
CA LEU A 240 -12.67 -1.98 1.73
C LEU A 240 -12.84 -0.82 2.72
N PRO A 241 -11.79 -0.09 3.12
CA PRO A 241 -11.93 1.03 4.06
C PRO A 241 -12.85 2.17 3.63
N ALA A 242 -13.21 2.26 2.34
CA ALA A 242 -14.21 3.23 1.86
C ALA A 242 -15.53 3.15 2.63
N HIS A 243 -15.92 1.96 3.08
CA HIS A 243 -17.14 1.74 3.88
C HIS A 243 -17.11 2.40 5.27
N GLY A 244 -15.94 2.76 5.78
CA GLY A 244 -15.79 3.46 7.04
C GLY A 244 -16.04 4.97 6.96
N TYR A 245 -15.82 5.57 5.80
CA TYR A 245 -15.93 7.02 5.61
C TYR A 245 -17.38 7.47 5.49
N PRO A 246 -17.88 8.37 6.38
CA PRO A 246 -19.30 8.74 6.43
C PRO A 246 -19.87 9.24 5.10
N LYS A 247 -19.12 10.09 4.37
CA LYS A 247 -19.60 10.65 3.10
C LYS A 247 -19.55 9.67 1.92
N LEU A 248 -18.80 8.58 2.02
CA LEU A 248 -18.81 7.51 1.03
C LEU A 248 -19.89 6.47 1.34
N LYS A 249 -19.97 6.01 2.59
CA LYS A 249 -21.00 5.04 3.01
C LYS A 249 -22.43 5.58 2.92
N ALA A 250 -22.62 6.88 2.81
CA ALA A 250 -23.94 7.50 2.60
C ALA A 250 -24.56 7.17 1.24
N TYR A 251 -23.79 6.70 0.27
CA TYR A 251 -24.31 6.26 -1.02
C TYR A 251 -24.95 4.88 -0.88
N PRO A 252 -26.26 4.73 -1.13
CA PRO A 252 -26.98 3.47 -0.88
C PRO A 252 -26.55 2.32 -1.81
N GLN A 253 -25.96 2.64 -2.97
CA GLN A 253 -25.43 1.64 -3.90
C GLN A 253 -24.06 1.08 -3.49
N LEU A 254 -23.36 1.67 -2.51
CA LEU A 254 -22.16 1.07 -1.92
C LEU A 254 -22.59 -0.03 -0.94
N LYS A 255 -22.56 -1.29 -1.40
CA LYS A 255 -23.25 -2.41 -0.75
C LYS A 255 -22.37 -3.26 0.14
N GLY A 256 -21.19 -3.63 -0.31
CA GLY A 256 -20.36 -4.57 0.41
C GLY A 256 -18.98 -4.73 -0.21
N ASN A 257 -18.28 -5.78 0.20
CA ASN A 257 -16.96 -6.11 -0.30
C ASN A 257 -17.00 -7.42 -1.09
N PHE A 258 -16.38 -7.41 -2.27
CA PHE A 258 -16.24 -8.57 -3.13
C PHE A 258 -14.87 -9.21 -2.91
N GLY A 259 -14.86 -10.48 -2.54
CA GLY A 259 -13.61 -11.23 -2.39
C GLY A 259 -12.72 -10.75 -1.24
N THR A 260 -11.42 -10.90 -1.43
CA THR A 260 -10.40 -10.71 -0.38
C THR A 260 -9.26 -9.79 -0.85
N GLY A 261 -8.02 -10.16 -0.56
CA GLY A 261 -6.85 -9.40 -0.99
C GLY A 261 -6.51 -9.60 -2.47
N TRP A 262 -5.69 -8.70 -3.00
CA TRP A 262 -5.31 -8.65 -4.42
C TRP A 262 -4.76 -9.97 -4.97
N GLN A 263 -4.07 -10.77 -4.15
CA GLN A 263 -3.44 -12.03 -4.57
C GLN A 263 -4.44 -13.11 -5.02
N ASN A 264 -5.69 -12.98 -4.64
CA ASN A 264 -6.75 -13.94 -4.99
C ASN A 264 -7.58 -13.50 -6.21
N GLN A 265 -7.31 -12.31 -6.77
CA GLN A 265 -8.14 -11.72 -7.84
C GLN A 265 -8.33 -12.62 -9.05
N GLN A 266 -7.31 -13.38 -9.45
CA GLN A 266 -7.42 -14.25 -10.64
C GLN A 266 -8.42 -15.41 -10.46
N SER A 267 -8.66 -15.88 -9.25
CA SER A 267 -9.68 -16.87 -8.93
C SER A 267 -11.02 -16.20 -8.62
N GLU A 268 -11.01 -15.10 -7.90
CA GLU A 268 -12.21 -14.37 -7.48
C GLU A 268 -12.94 -13.74 -8.68
N PHE A 269 -12.20 -13.23 -9.67
CA PHE A 269 -12.78 -12.60 -10.87
C PHE A 269 -13.06 -13.59 -12.01
N HIS A 270 -12.78 -14.89 -11.82
CA HIS A 270 -13.04 -15.88 -12.85
C HIS A 270 -14.53 -15.92 -13.23
N ASN A 271 -14.83 -15.63 -14.51
CA ASN A 271 -16.18 -15.55 -15.05
C ASN A 271 -17.15 -14.62 -14.26
N ILE A 272 -16.64 -13.60 -13.61
CA ILE A 272 -17.48 -12.63 -12.91
C ILE A 272 -18.44 -11.93 -13.88
N PRO A 273 -19.75 -11.82 -13.56
CA PRO A 273 -20.72 -11.17 -14.43
C PRO A 273 -20.78 -9.65 -14.20
N ALA A 274 -19.63 -9.00 -14.08
CA ALA A 274 -19.49 -7.58 -13.74
C ALA A 274 -18.16 -7.02 -14.20
N PRO A 275 -18.06 -5.72 -14.49
CA PRO A 275 -16.78 -5.06 -14.69
C PRO A 275 -16.01 -4.88 -13.40
N ILE A 276 -14.68 -4.85 -13.52
CA ILE A 276 -13.73 -4.56 -12.47
C ILE A 276 -12.99 -3.27 -12.84
N LEU A 277 -13.00 -2.28 -11.96
CA LEU A 277 -12.26 -1.04 -12.09
C LEU A 277 -11.06 -1.05 -11.15
N PHE A 278 -9.85 -1.05 -11.72
CA PHE A 278 -8.62 -0.85 -10.97
C PHE A 278 -8.28 0.64 -10.94
N THR A 279 -8.27 1.21 -9.76
CA THR A 279 -7.90 2.62 -9.53
C THR A 279 -6.39 2.77 -9.27
N THR A 280 -5.77 1.78 -8.68
CA THR A 280 -4.33 1.69 -8.43
C THR A 280 -3.87 0.23 -8.43
N ASN A 281 -2.70 -0.05 -7.85
CA ASN A 281 -2.22 -1.40 -7.62
C ASN A 281 -3.09 -2.16 -6.56
N CYS A 282 -3.04 -3.45 -6.46
CA CYS A 282 -2.17 -4.33 -7.25
C CYS A 282 -2.98 -5.02 -8.34
N ILE A 283 -2.66 -4.76 -9.60
CA ILE A 283 -3.20 -5.55 -10.71
C ILE A 283 -2.28 -6.74 -10.98
N MET A 284 -2.85 -7.93 -11.15
CA MET A 284 -2.14 -9.13 -11.61
C MET A 284 -2.33 -9.31 -13.12
N PRO A 285 -1.52 -10.15 -13.78
CA PRO A 285 -1.78 -10.54 -15.16
C PRO A 285 -3.23 -11.00 -15.34
N VAL A 286 -3.95 -10.28 -16.22
CA VAL A 286 -5.39 -10.46 -16.42
C VAL A 286 -5.65 -11.74 -17.21
N ARG A 287 -6.62 -12.54 -16.77
CA ARG A 287 -6.98 -13.80 -17.42
C ARG A 287 -8.09 -13.60 -18.44
N GLN A 288 -8.09 -14.43 -19.47
CA GLN A 288 -9.09 -14.40 -20.56
C GLN A 288 -10.54 -14.53 -20.06
N SER A 289 -10.75 -15.21 -18.92
CA SER A 289 -12.10 -15.41 -18.36
C SER A 289 -12.80 -14.14 -17.88
N TYR A 290 -12.07 -13.01 -17.77
CA TYR A 290 -12.63 -11.72 -17.34
C TYR A 290 -11.96 -10.48 -17.99
N CYS A 291 -11.00 -10.65 -18.91
CA CYS A 291 -10.23 -9.52 -19.47
C CYS A 291 -11.08 -8.48 -20.21
N ASP A 292 -12.21 -8.88 -20.80
CA ASP A 292 -13.14 -8.00 -21.49
C ASP A 292 -13.97 -7.11 -20.55
N ARG A 293 -13.82 -7.28 -19.24
CA ARG A 293 -14.55 -6.56 -18.18
C ARG A 293 -13.63 -5.75 -17.27
N VAL A 294 -12.33 -5.72 -17.53
CA VAL A 294 -11.36 -5.00 -16.71
C VAL A 294 -11.10 -3.62 -17.29
N PHE A 295 -11.19 -2.62 -16.42
CA PHE A 295 -10.90 -1.22 -16.70
C PHE A 295 -9.81 -0.73 -15.74
N THR A 296 -8.97 0.16 -16.23
CA THR A 296 -7.93 0.81 -15.44
C THR A 296 -8.12 2.33 -15.50
N THR A 297 -7.58 3.04 -14.53
CA THR A 297 -7.54 4.51 -14.54
C THR A 297 -6.29 5.03 -13.82
N SER A 298 -6.02 6.33 -13.92
CA SER A 298 -4.86 6.98 -13.27
C SER A 298 -3.53 6.35 -13.68
N ILE A 299 -2.73 5.89 -12.72
CA ILE A 299 -1.39 5.35 -12.95
C ILE A 299 -1.42 3.87 -13.32
N VAL A 300 -2.45 3.14 -12.89
CA VAL A 300 -2.54 1.71 -13.22
C VAL A 300 -2.86 1.53 -14.69
N SER A 301 -2.09 0.68 -15.36
CA SER A 301 -2.30 0.38 -16.78
C SER A 301 -1.83 -1.04 -17.09
N TYR A 302 -2.58 -1.68 -17.96
CA TYR A 302 -2.28 -3.02 -18.44
C TYR A 302 -2.52 -3.09 -19.95
N PRO A 303 -1.70 -3.81 -20.73
CA PRO A 303 -1.87 -3.89 -22.18
C PRO A 303 -3.28 -4.35 -22.58
N GLU A 304 -3.82 -3.74 -23.64
CA GLU A 304 -5.09 -4.12 -24.26
C GLU A 304 -6.35 -3.87 -23.41
N LEU A 305 -6.23 -3.37 -22.19
CA LEU A 305 -7.40 -2.99 -21.38
C LEU A 305 -7.86 -1.57 -21.67
N VAL A 306 -9.16 -1.34 -21.48
CA VAL A 306 -9.73 0.01 -21.54
C VAL A 306 -9.24 0.84 -20.37
N HIS A 307 -8.63 1.98 -20.66
CA HIS A 307 -8.14 2.91 -19.67
C HIS A 307 -9.05 4.15 -19.63
N ILE A 308 -9.58 4.45 -18.46
CA ILE A 308 -10.37 5.67 -18.21
C ILE A 308 -9.41 6.84 -18.00
N GLY A 309 -9.59 7.87 -18.80
CA GLY A 309 -8.73 9.05 -18.81
C GLY A 309 -8.86 9.96 -17.59
N ASP A 310 -8.15 11.09 -17.64
CA ASP A 310 -8.12 12.08 -16.55
C ASP A 310 -9.48 12.81 -16.38
N ASP A 311 -10.37 12.76 -17.36
CA ASP A 311 -11.75 13.25 -17.28
C ASP A 311 -12.63 12.42 -16.34
N LYS A 312 -12.17 11.21 -15.97
CA LYS A 312 -12.86 10.30 -15.05
C LYS A 312 -14.31 10.01 -15.46
N ASP A 313 -14.55 9.91 -16.75
CA ASP A 313 -15.85 9.43 -17.28
C ASP A 313 -15.95 7.90 -17.15
N PHE A 314 -16.66 7.45 -16.13
CA PHE A 314 -16.88 6.02 -15.88
C PHE A 314 -18.08 5.43 -16.65
N THR A 315 -18.65 6.18 -17.58
CA THR A 315 -19.76 5.68 -18.43
C THR A 315 -19.46 4.30 -19.05
N PRO A 316 -18.26 4.03 -19.61
CA PRO A 316 -17.97 2.70 -20.17
C PRO A 316 -18.05 1.57 -19.15
N VAL A 317 -17.67 1.83 -17.90
CA VAL A 317 -17.72 0.85 -16.79
C VAL A 317 -19.18 0.60 -16.39
N ILE A 318 -19.97 1.66 -16.30
CA ILE A 318 -21.40 1.59 -15.94
C ILE A 318 -22.19 0.84 -17.02
N GLU A 319 -21.98 1.15 -18.28
CA GLU A 319 -22.61 0.45 -19.41
C GLU A 319 -22.24 -1.03 -19.43
N LYS A 320 -20.97 -1.36 -19.14
CA LYS A 320 -20.53 -2.76 -19.03
C LYS A 320 -21.20 -3.50 -17.88
N ALA A 321 -21.44 -2.84 -16.75
CA ALA A 321 -22.16 -3.43 -15.63
C ALA A 321 -23.62 -3.78 -16.01
N ILE A 322 -24.28 -2.87 -16.71
CA ILE A 322 -25.66 -3.09 -17.20
C ILE A 322 -25.69 -4.20 -18.24
N GLU A 323 -24.74 -4.23 -19.18
CA GLU A 323 -24.59 -5.28 -20.19
C GLU A 323 -24.39 -6.67 -19.53
N CYS A 324 -23.52 -6.77 -18.53
CA CYS A 324 -23.24 -8.01 -17.81
C CYS A 324 -24.45 -8.51 -17.00
N GLY A 325 -25.28 -7.59 -16.49
CA GLY A 325 -26.50 -7.89 -15.73
C GLY A 325 -26.31 -8.37 -14.30
N GLY A 326 -25.11 -8.72 -13.90
CA GLY A 326 -24.82 -9.24 -12.57
C GLY A 326 -25.29 -10.69 -12.33
N TYR A 327 -25.44 -11.08 -11.07
CA TYR A 327 -25.97 -12.39 -10.70
C TYR A 327 -27.51 -12.40 -10.76
N ASP A 328 -28.09 -13.55 -11.07
CA ASP A 328 -29.55 -13.75 -11.13
C ASP A 328 -30.20 -13.84 -9.74
N GLU A 329 -29.41 -14.20 -8.73
CA GLU A 329 -29.78 -14.29 -7.32
C GLU A 329 -28.67 -13.75 -6.43
N ASP A 330 -28.98 -13.47 -5.17
CA ASP A 330 -27.96 -13.06 -4.19
C ASP A 330 -26.92 -14.16 -4.03
N ARG A 331 -25.64 -13.78 -4.04
CA ARG A 331 -24.52 -14.70 -3.92
C ARG A 331 -23.81 -14.49 -2.60
N GLU A 332 -23.90 -15.49 -1.74
CA GLU A 332 -23.12 -15.51 -0.52
C GLU A 332 -21.65 -15.80 -0.83
N MET A 333 -20.76 -14.98 -0.26
CA MET A 333 -19.32 -15.19 -0.28
C MET A 333 -18.79 -15.19 1.16
N THR A 334 -17.62 -15.76 1.34
CA THR A 334 -16.95 -15.80 2.65
C THR A 334 -15.56 -15.20 2.55
N GLY A 335 -15.05 -14.70 3.67
CA GLY A 335 -13.65 -14.37 3.83
C GLY A 335 -12.77 -15.63 3.88
N MET A 336 -11.48 -15.44 4.07
CA MET A 336 -10.49 -16.54 4.07
C MET A 336 -10.66 -17.53 5.23
N ASN A 337 -11.37 -17.14 6.29
CA ASN A 337 -11.63 -17.95 7.47
C ASN A 337 -13.11 -18.40 7.58
N GLY A 338 -13.90 -18.19 6.54
CA GLY A 338 -15.30 -18.60 6.46
C GLY A 338 -16.31 -17.60 7.02
N GLY A 339 -15.88 -16.41 7.42
CA GLY A 339 -16.77 -15.34 7.88
C GLY A 339 -17.57 -14.72 6.73
N HIS A 340 -18.80 -14.27 7.00
CA HIS A 340 -19.72 -13.68 6.02
C HIS A 340 -19.71 -12.14 6.03
N THR A 341 -19.09 -11.53 7.03
CA THR A 341 -18.90 -10.10 7.17
C THR A 341 -17.48 -9.77 7.58
N VAL A 342 -17.06 -8.56 7.32
CA VAL A 342 -15.82 -7.98 7.81
C VAL A 342 -16.11 -6.60 8.42
N THR A 343 -15.25 -6.12 9.29
CA THR A 343 -15.35 -4.78 9.87
C THR A 343 -14.21 -3.90 9.39
N THR A 344 -14.51 -2.60 9.26
CA THR A 344 -13.51 -1.56 8.97
C THR A 344 -13.86 -0.29 9.75
N GLY A 345 -13.03 0.75 9.64
CA GLY A 345 -13.33 2.07 10.21
C GLY A 345 -12.75 2.31 11.60
N PHE A 346 -11.83 1.47 12.09
CA PHE A 346 -11.12 1.67 13.35
C PHE A 346 -9.83 2.50 13.15
N ALA A 347 -9.94 3.64 12.47
CA ALA A 347 -8.86 4.60 12.35
C ALA A 347 -8.60 5.32 13.70
N HIS A 348 -7.58 6.16 13.75
CA HIS A 348 -7.14 6.78 15.03
C HIS A 348 -8.26 7.52 15.76
N ASN A 349 -9.11 8.27 15.05
CA ASN A 349 -10.19 9.01 15.71
C ASN A 349 -11.20 8.07 16.40
N ALA A 350 -11.60 6.99 15.75
CA ALA A 350 -12.54 6.01 16.30
C ALA A 350 -11.95 5.26 17.51
N VAL A 351 -10.68 4.86 17.45
CA VAL A 351 -10.01 4.15 18.55
C VAL A 351 -9.75 5.10 19.72
N LEU A 352 -9.22 6.31 19.45
CA LEU A 352 -8.89 7.28 20.50
C LEU A 352 -10.12 7.89 21.16
N SER A 353 -11.28 7.92 20.52
CA SER A 353 -12.54 8.28 21.18
C SER A 353 -12.95 7.28 22.28
N ASN A 354 -12.41 6.07 22.25
CA ASN A 354 -12.58 5.04 23.27
C ASN A 354 -11.33 4.85 24.16
N ALA A 355 -10.38 5.79 24.11
CA ALA A 355 -9.10 5.65 24.79
C ALA A 355 -9.24 5.47 26.30
N GLU A 356 -10.12 6.22 26.97
CA GLU A 356 -10.37 6.10 28.42
C GLU A 356 -10.81 4.67 28.80
N LYS A 357 -11.70 4.07 28.00
CA LYS A 357 -12.14 2.70 28.21
C LYS A 357 -11.01 1.70 28.02
N ILE A 358 -10.23 1.84 26.95
CA ILE A 358 -9.07 0.97 26.69
C ILE A 358 -8.05 1.07 27.81
N ILE A 359 -7.72 2.29 28.25
CA ILE A 359 -6.79 2.54 29.37
C ILE A 359 -7.29 1.90 30.67
N SER A 360 -8.61 2.02 30.97
CA SER A 360 -9.21 1.38 32.14
C SER A 360 -9.05 -0.15 32.07
N LEU A 361 -9.38 -0.75 30.93
CA LEU A 361 -9.25 -2.20 30.73
C LEU A 361 -7.78 -2.70 30.85
N VAL A 362 -6.83 -1.88 30.43
CA VAL A 362 -5.39 -2.20 30.64
C VAL A 362 -5.04 -2.12 32.13
N LYS A 363 -5.47 -1.09 32.83
CA LYS A 363 -5.22 -0.95 34.28
C LYS A 363 -5.88 -2.04 35.11
N GLU A 364 -7.03 -2.54 34.66
CA GLU A 364 -7.75 -3.67 35.27
C GLU A 364 -7.12 -5.04 34.92
N GLY A 365 -6.11 -5.08 34.06
CA GLY A 365 -5.48 -6.32 33.59
C GLY A 365 -6.34 -7.16 32.64
N ARG A 366 -7.40 -6.57 32.06
CA ARG A 366 -8.28 -7.21 31.07
C ARG A 366 -7.73 -7.12 29.65
N ILE A 367 -6.88 -6.14 29.37
CA ILE A 367 -6.05 -6.05 28.17
C ILE A 367 -4.59 -6.06 28.62
N LYS A 368 -3.84 -7.06 28.20
CA LYS A 368 -2.42 -7.20 28.58
C LYS A 368 -1.46 -7.01 27.42
N ASN A 369 -1.94 -7.26 26.18
CA ASN A 369 -1.07 -7.18 25.01
C ASN A 369 -1.80 -6.46 23.86
N PHE A 370 -1.00 -5.74 23.07
CA PHE A 370 -1.38 -5.18 21.79
C PHE A 370 -0.52 -5.80 20.69
N PHE A 371 -1.15 -6.17 19.60
CA PHE A 371 -0.45 -6.64 18.40
C PHE A 371 -0.87 -5.77 17.22
N LEU A 372 0.09 -5.42 16.37
CA LEU A 372 -0.19 -4.95 15.02
C LEU A 372 0.13 -6.10 14.06
N ILE A 373 -0.89 -6.77 13.54
CA ILE A 373 -0.77 -7.88 12.59
C ILE A 373 -1.31 -7.39 11.26
N GLY A 374 -0.44 -7.06 10.31
CA GLY A 374 -0.90 -6.50 9.05
C GLY A 374 0.25 -6.14 8.12
N GLY A 375 -0.07 -5.32 7.13
CA GLY A 375 0.84 -4.91 6.07
C GLY A 375 0.41 -5.43 4.71
N CYS A 376 1.32 -5.46 3.75
CA CYS A 376 1.04 -6.03 2.42
C CYS A 376 0.87 -7.55 2.49
N ASP A 377 0.07 -8.10 1.59
CA ASP A 377 -0.11 -9.55 1.45
C ASP A 377 0.38 -10.05 0.08
N GLY A 378 0.34 -11.35 -0.13
CA GLY A 378 0.74 -12.00 -1.37
C GLY A 378 0.34 -13.48 -1.40
N ALA A 379 0.68 -14.15 -2.50
CA ALA A 379 0.23 -15.52 -2.77
C ALA A 379 1.07 -16.62 -2.09
N SER A 380 2.18 -16.28 -1.43
CA SER A 380 3.06 -17.29 -0.82
C SER A 380 2.35 -18.08 0.28
N PRO A 381 2.47 -19.43 0.31
CA PRO A 381 1.92 -20.25 1.39
C PRO A 381 2.43 -19.87 2.79
N SER A 382 3.65 -19.36 2.91
CA SER A 382 4.24 -18.90 4.18
C SER A 382 3.48 -17.75 4.84
N ARG A 383 2.56 -17.12 4.15
CA ARG A 383 1.69 -16.07 4.69
C ARG A 383 0.56 -16.57 5.58
N SER A 384 0.30 -17.89 5.63
CA SER A 384 -0.57 -18.51 6.65
C SER A 384 -0.07 -18.26 8.07
N TYR A 385 1.22 -17.99 8.23
CA TYR A 385 1.82 -17.59 9.50
C TYR A 385 0.98 -16.52 10.23
N TYR A 386 0.52 -15.49 9.52
CA TYR A 386 -0.22 -14.37 10.13
C TYR A 386 -1.59 -14.77 10.64
N SER A 387 -2.31 -15.64 9.92
CA SER A 387 -3.58 -16.22 10.39
C SER A 387 -3.38 -17.08 11.63
N ASP A 388 -2.35 -17.94 11.61
CA ASP A 388 -2.06 -18.86 12.71
C ASP A 388 -1.56 -18.09 13.93
N PHE A 389 -0.72 -17.07 13.74
CA PHE A 389 -0.28 -16.19 14.82
C PHE A 389 -1.47 -15.49 15.49
N ALA A 390 -2.41 -14.93 14.72
CA ALA A 390 -3.59 -14.26 15.28
C ALA A 390 -4.43 -15.20 16.14
N ARG A 391 -4.61 -16.46 15.73
CA ARG A 391 -5.33 -17.49 16.51
C ARG A 391 -4.64 -17.82 17.83
N LEU A 392 -3.32 -17.73 17.87
CA LEU A 392 -2.51 -18.02 19.06
C LEU A 392 -2.41 -16.84 20.03
N THR A 393 -2.87 -15.62 19.63
CA THR A 393 -2.84 -14.48 20.55
C THR A 393 -3.71 -14.73 21.78
N PRO A 394 -3.26 -14.36 23.00
CA PRO A 394 -4.05 -14.52 24.20
C PRO A 394 -5.41 -13.80 24.11
N PRO A 395 -6.47 -14.31 24.78
CA PRO A 395 -7.80 -13.70 24.72
C PRO A 395 -7.88 -12.29 25.34
N ASP A 396 -6.89 -11.90 26.12
CA ASP A 396 -6.70 -10.57 26.69
C ASP A 396 -5.82 -9.65 25.83
N SER A 397 -5.80 -9.89 24.51
CA SER A 397 -5.04 -9.10 23.53
C SER A 397 -5.96 -8.36 22.59
N LEU A 398 -5.62 -7.10 22.25
CA LEU A 398 -6.16 -6.36 21.11
C LEU A 398 -5.22 -6.45 19.90
N ILE A 399 -5.81 -6.61 18.73
CA ILE A 399 -5.10 -6.73 17.46
C ILE A 399 -5.51 -5.56 16.57
N LEU A 400 -4.57 -4.70 16.23
CA LEU A 400 -4.71 -3.73 15.15
C LEU A 400 -4.32 -4.42 13.84
N THR A 401 -5.06 -4.18 12.78
CA THR A 401 -4.71 -4.64 11.43
C THR A 401 -4.90 -3.54 10.40
N LEU A 402 -4.28 -3.67 9.26
CA LEU A 402 -4.38 -2.72 8.15
C LEU A 402 -3.85 -3.33 6.85
N ALA A 403 -4.10 -2.65 5.74
CA ALA A 403 -3.66 -3.01 4.39
C ALA A 403 -4.21 -4.38 3.93
N CYS A 404 -3.64 -4.96 2.87
CA CYS A 404 -4.13 -6.25 2.34
C CYS A 404 -3.93 -7.43 3.31
N GLY A 405 -2.97 -7.35 4.21
CA GLY A 405 -2.73 -8.36 5.25
C GLY A 405 -3.91 -8.58 6.18
N LYS A 406 -4.81 -7.58 6.32
CA LYS A 406 -6.05 -7.71 7.09
C LYS A 406 -6.90 -8.91 6.70
N TYR A 407 -6.94 -9.26 5.41
CA TYR A 407 -7.78 -10.35 4.91
C TYR A 407 -7.38 -11.73 5.43
N ARG A 408 -6.18 -11.87 6.01
CA ARG A 408 -5.78 -13.09 6.70
C ARG A 408 -6.53 -13.32 8.01
N ILE A 409 -7.12 -12.26 8.58
CA ILE A 409 -7.69 -12.29 9.93
C ILE A 409 -9.03 -11.56 10.09
N ASN A 410 -9.41 -10.63 9.21
CA ASN A 410 -10.51 -9.70 9.45
C ASN A 410 -11.92 -10.33 9.44
N ASP A 411 -12.05 -11.55 8.97
CA ASP A 411 -13.28 -12.36 9.03
C ASP A 411 -13.25 -13.43 10.15
N MET A 412 -12.23 -13.41 11.02
CA MET A 412 -12.17 -14.27 12.20
C MET A 412 -13.06 -13.72 13.32
N ASP A 413 -13.74 -14.60 14.02
CA ASP A 413 -14.38 -14.29 15.29
C ASP A 413 -13.42 -14.64 16.44
N LEU A 414 -12.67 -13.66 16.92
CA LEU A 414 -11.84 -13.80 18.13
C LEU A 414 -12.52 -13.25 19.39
N GLY A 415 -13.79 -12.87 19.30
CA GLY A 415 -14.57 -12.32 20.39
C GLY A 415 -14.31 -10.84 20.67
N THR A 416 -14.76 -10.41 21.84
CA THR A 416 -14.69 -9.01 22.31
C THR A 416 -14.11 -8.93 23.72
N ILE A 417 -13.53 -7.78 24.06
CA ILE A 417 -13.16 -7.41 25.42
C ILE A 417 -14.04 -6.24 25.82
N ASP A 418 -14.99 -6.46 26.71
CA ASP A 418 -15.98 -5.46 27.15
C ASP A 418 -16.70 -4.76 25.98
N GLY A 419 -17.08 -5.53 24.95
CA GLY A 419 -17.77 -5.03 23.76
C GLY A 419 -16.85 -4.40 22.71
N ILE A 420 -15.54 -4.31 22.95
CA ILE A 420 -14.55 -3.90 21.94
C ILE A 420 -14.13 -5.15 21.16
N PRO A 421 -14.30 -5.21 19.83
CA PRO A 421 -13.79 -6.31 19.03
C PRO A 421 -12.28 -6.48 19.24
N ARG A 422 -11.82 -7.72 19.29
CA ARG A 422 -10.36 -7.97 19.44
C ARG A 422 -9.56 -7.64 18.18
N ILE A 423 -10.19 -7.63 17.01
CA ILE A 423 -9.57 -7.23 15.75
C ILE A 423 -10.13 -5.88 15.32
N LEU A 424 -9.24 -4.90 15.16
CA LEU A 424 -9.56 -3.52 14.80
C LEU A 424 -8.86 -3.17 13.48
N ASP A 425 -9.62 -3.09 12.38
CA ASP A 425 -9.09 -2.68 11.08
C ASP A 425 -8.93 -1.17 10.99
N CYS A 426 -7.68 -0.71 10.99
CA CYS A 426 -7.33 0.71 10.91
C CYS A 426 -7.52 1.31 9.51
N GLY A 427 -7.58 0.52 8.46
CA GLY A 427 -7.78 1.02 7.09
C GLY A 427 -6.80 0.50 6.04
N GLN A 428 -6.45 1.37 5.10
CA GLN A 428 -5.49 1.10 4.03
C GLN A 428 -4.04 1.07 4.55
N CYS A 429 -3.07 0.78 3.67
CA CYS A 429 -1.65 0.78 4.05
C CYS A 429 -1.18 2.15 4.58
N ASN A 430 -1.62 3.27 4.01
CA ASN A 430 -1.33 4.61 4.53
C ASN A 430 -1.92 4.87 5.92
N ASP A 431 -2.94 4.13 6.33
CA ASP A 431 -3.51 4.20 7.69
C ASP A 431 -2.61 3.54 8.75
N ALA A 432 -1.40 3.09 8.38
CA ALA A 432 -0.30 2.90 9.33
C ALA A 432 -0.06 4.16 10.17
N TYR A 433 -0.37 5.34 9.64
CA TYR A 433 -0.44 6.59 10.39
C TYR A 433 -1.40 6.50 11.58
N SER A 434 -2.59 5.93 11.40
CA SER A 434 -3.53 5.68 12.51
C SER A 434 -2.93 4.77 13.59
N ALA A 435 -2.31 3.66 13.19
CA ALA A 435 -1.69 2.74 14.14
C ALA A 435 -0.56 3.42 14.93
N ILE A 436 0.25 4.25 14.28
CA ILE A 436 1.31 5.05 14.93
C ILE A 436 0.69 6.05 15.93
N LYS A 437 -0.35 6.78 15.55
CA LYS A 437 -1.04 7.73 16.44
C LYS A 437 -1.65 7.04 17.65
N ILE A 438 -2.26 5.88 17.47
CA ILE A 438 -2.83 5.09 18.56
C ILE A 438 -1.72 4.66 19.53
N ALA A 439 -0.60 4.12 19.03
CA ALA A 439 0.51 3.70 19.85
C ALA A 439 1.14 4.87 20.65
N LEU A 440 1.36 6.02 20.00
CA LEU A 440 1.90 7.21 20.66
C LEU A 440 0.95 7.77 21.72
N ALA A 441 -0.36 7.79 21.46
CA ALA A 441 -1.35 8.26 22.43
C ALA A 441 -1.46 7.32 23.64
N LEU A 442 -1.36 6.00 23.45
CA LEU A 442 -1.28 5.04 24.55
C LEU A 442 -0.02 5.21 25.38
N ALA A 443 1.12 5.41 24.74
CA ALA A 443 2.39 5.67 25.43
C ALA A 443 2.31 6.93 26.29
N GLU A 444 1.76 8.02 25.76
CA GLU A 444 1.52 9.26 26.52
C GLU A 444 0.58 9.03 27.71
N ALA A 445 -0.53 8.31 27.50
CA ALA A 445 -1.51 8.02 28.55
C ALA A 445 -0.96 7.16 29.69
N PHE A 446 0.04 6.33 29.44
CA PHE A 446 0.72 5.50 30.43
C PHE A 446 2.04 6.13 30.94
N ASP A 447 2.36 7.35 30.51
CA ASP A 447 3.60 8.05 30.86
C ASP A 447 4.85 7.18 30.62
N CYS A 448 4.92 6.58 29.43
CA CYS A 448 6.02 5.70 29.02
C CYS A 448 6.44 5.93 27.56
N GLY A 449 7.56 5.34 27.16
CA GLY A 449 7.96 5.31 25.77
C GLY A 449 7.13 4.30 24.94
N VAL A 450 7.03 4.51 23.63
CA VAL A 450 6.30 3.59 22.74
C VAL A 450 6.84 2.16 22.81
N ASN A 451 8.15 1.99 23.02
CA ASN A 451 8.80 0.69 23.16
C ASN A 451 8.60 0.03 24.53
N ASP A 452 8.06 0.75 25.50
CA ASP A 452 7.71 0.23 26.82
C ASP A 452 6.27 -0.28 26.89
N LEU A 453 5.47 -0.02 25.85
CA LEU A 453 4.13 -0.58 25.71
C LEU A 453 4.22 -2.09 25.48
N PRO A 454 3.22 -2.88 25.95
CA PRO A 454 3.08 -4.29 25.61
C PRO A 454 2.57 -4.45 24.17
N LEU A 455 3.25 -3.81 23.22
CA LEU A 455 2.93 -3.76 21.80
C LEU A 455 4.00 -4.48 21.00
N THR A 456 3.58 -5.44 20.19
CA THR A 456 4.44 -6.14 19.23
C THR A 456 3.90 -5.95 17.81
N LEU A 457 4.80 -5.61 16.89
CA LEU A 457 4.49 -5.45 15.49
C LEU A 457 4.87 -6.74 14.74
N VAL A 458 3.88 -7.39 14.14
CA VAL A 458 4.03 -8.62 13.35
C VAL A 458 3.64 -8.30 11.92
N LEU A 459 4.64 -7.84 11.16
CA LEU A 459 4.43 -7.18 9.89
C LEU A 459 4.69 -8.09 8.69
N SER A 460 3.81 -7.96 7.71
CA SER A 460 3.93 -8.56 6.39
C SER A 460 4.27 -7.49 5.36
N TRP A 461 5.24 -7.75 4.50
CA TRP A 461 5.59 -6.84 3.42
C TRP A 461 5.49 -7.52 2.05
N TYR A 462 5.25 -6.73 1.01
CA TYR A 462 5.24 -7.20 -0.37
C TYR A 462 5.86 -6.18 -1.31
N GLU A 463 5.43 -4.92 -1.27
CA GLU A 463 5.84 -3.89 -2.23
C GLU A 463 6.28 -2.59 -1.53
N GLN A 464 6.54 -1.56 -2.31
CA GLN A 464 7.28 -0.37 -1.92
C GLN A 464 6.56 0.48 -0.86
N LYS A 465 5.22 0.44 -0.80
CA LYS A 465 4.49 1.14 0.27
C LYS A 465 4.76 0.53 1.65
N ALA A 466 4.93 -0.79 1.73
CA ALA A 466 5.38 -1.42 2.97
C ALA A 466 6.82 -1.01 3.33
N VAL A 467 7.69 -0.79 2.35
CA VAL A 467 9.06 -0.31 2.59
C VAL A 467 9.04 1.08 3.22
N CYS A 468 8.32 2.04 2.66
CA CYS A 468 8.29 3.39 3.23
C CYS A 468 7.68 3.43 4.64
N ILE A 469 6.70 2.58 4.93
CA ILE A 469 6.12 2.44 6.27
C ILE A 469 7.16 1.86 7.25
N LEU A 470 7.90 0.82 6.86
CA LEU A 470 8.98 0.28 7.68
C LEU A 470 10.03 1.36 8.00
N LEU A 471 10.45 2.14 7.01
CA LEU A 471 11.40 3.24 7.23
C LEU A 471 10.84 4.28 8.20
N THR A 472 9.54 4.55 8.16
CA THR A 472 8.87 5.43 9.14
C THR A 472 8.97 4.87 10.56
N LEU A 473 8.70 3.59 10.76
CA LEU A 473 8.82 2.94 12.06
C LEU A 473 10.25 3.01 12.59
N LEU A 474 11.25 2.75 11.73
CA LEU A 474 12.66 2.85 12.09
C LEU A 474 13.05 4.29 12.45
N SER A 475 12.59 5.28 11.69
CA SER A 475 12.89 6.70 11.96
C SER A 475 12.32 7.20 13.28
N LEU A 476 11.20 6.60 13.74
CA LEU A 476 10.60 6.86 15.04
C LEU A 476 11.27 6.06 16.18
N GLY A 477 12.27 5.24 15.88
CA GLY A 477 12.94 4.40 16.86
C GLY A 477 12.07 3.27 17.42
N ILE A 478 11.02 2.87 16.69
CA ILE A 478 10.14 1.77 17.09
C ILE A 478 10.88 0.45 16.96
N LYS A 479 10.82 -0.37 18.00
CA LYS A 479 11.47 -1.67 18.13
C LYS A 479 10.43 -2.81 18.18
N ASN A 480 10.91 -4.03 18.41
CA ASN A 480 10.07 -5.24 18.51
C ASN A 480 9.24 -5.49 17.24
N ILE A 481 9.88 -5.39 16.08
CA ILE A 481 9.28 -5.62 14.77
C ILE A 481 9.65 -7.01 14.30
N TYR A 482 8.63 -7.88 14.15
CA TYR A 482 8.72 -9.18 13.47
C TYR A 482 8.32 -9.00 12.02
N LEU A 483 9.23 -9.28 11.09
CA LEU A 483 9.04 -9.00 9.67
C LEU A 483 9.09 -10.28 8.84
N GLY A 484 8.11 -10.46 7.98
CA GLY A 484 8.02 -11.60 7.06
C GLY A 484 7.20 -11.32 5.80
N PRO A 485 6.96 -12.38 5.01
CA PRO A 485 7.40 -13.78 5.21
C PRO A 485 8.88 -14.02 4.96
N THR A 486 9.56 -13.11 4.26
CA THR A 486 11.01 -13.11 4.03
C THR A 486 11.56 -11.73 4.32
N LEU A 487 12.86 -11.62 4.58
CA LEU A 487 13.52 -10.33 4.56
C LEU A 487 13.68 -9.82 3.13
N PRO A 488 13.72 -8.49 2.92
CA PRO A 488 13.89 -7.94 1.58
C PRO A 488 15.20 -8.34 0.92
N ALA A 489 15.13 -8.83 -0.33
CA ALA A 489 16.30 -9.24 -1.10
C ALA A 489 17.31 -8.09 -1.36
N PHE A 490 16.84 -6.86 -1.32
CA PHE A 490 17.68 -5.67 -1.52
C PHE A 490 18.40 -5.18 -0.24
N VAL A 491 18.17 -5.83 0.89
CA VAL A 491 18.89 -5.50 2.13
C VAL A 491 20.11 -6.41 2.23
N SER A 492 21.30 -5.81 2.15
CA SER A 492 22.58 -6.52 2.31
C SER A 492 22.76 -7.02 3.73
N LYS A 493 23.70 -7.95 3.91
CA LYS A 493 24.03 -8.44 5.27
C LYS A 493 24.52 -7.32 6.19
N GLY A 494 25.39 -6.43 5.69
CA GLY A 494 25.89 -5.31 6.48
C GLY A 494 24.80 -4.35 6.93
N VAL A 495 23.88 -3.99 6.03
CA VAL A 495 22.74 -3.14 6.37
C VAL A 495 21.77 -3.87 7.30
N LEU A 496 21.52 -5.17 7.10
CA LEU A 496 20.67 -5.97 7.97
C LEU A 496 21.22 -6.01 9.42
N ASP A 497 22.52 -6.23 9.57
CA ASP A 497 23.15 -6.24 10.89
C ASP A 497 22.90 -4.92 11.65
N VAL A 498 22.97 -3.78 10.95
CA VAL A 498 22.62 -2.46 11.52
C VAL A 498 21.14 -2.39 11.92
N LEU A 499 20.24 -2.90 11.09
CA LEU A 499 18.80 -2.88 11.38
C LEU A 499 18.43 -3.78 12.57
N VAL A 500 19.07 -4.93 12.68
CA VAL A 500 18.89 -5.85 13.83
C VAL A 500 19.44 -5.24 15.11
N ASP A 501 20.66 -4.71 15.08
CA ASP A 501 21.34 -4.18 16.27
C ASP A 501 20.67 -2.90 16.81
N LYS A 502 20.31 -1.96 15.91
CA LYS A 502 19.73 -0.67 16.31
C LYS A 502 18.24 -0.72 16.59
N PHE A 503 17.49 -1.52 15.82
CA PHE A 503 16.02 -1.48 15.81
C PHE A 503 15.36 -2.78 16.26
N GLN A 504 16.14 -3.82 16.59
CA GLN A 504 15.62 -5.13 16.99
C GLN A 504 14.62 -5.71 15.97
N LEU A 505 14.95 -5.56 14.68
CA LEU A 505 14.21 -6.17 13.60
C LEU A 505 14.41 -7.69 13.63
N THR A 506 13.34 -8.45 13.76
CA THR A 506 13.38 -9.91 13.90
C THR A 506 12.68 -10.56 12.69
N PRO A 507 13.37 -11.43 11.94
CA PRO A 507 12.69 -12.29 10.98
C PRO A 507 11.68 -13.19 11.70
N ILE A 508 10.51 -13.42 11.08
CA ILE A 508 9.55 -14.39 11.62
C ILE A 508 10.12 -15.81 11.55
N SER A 509 9.71 -16.65 12.52
CA SER A 509 9.99 -18.11 12.51
C SER A 509 8.70 -18.90 12.38
N THR A 510 8.28 -19.66 13.39
CA THR A 510 6.93 -20.22 13.45
C THR A 510 6.04 -19.39 14.37
N PRO A 511 4.71 -19.39 14.15
CA PRO A 511 3.79 -18.65 15.01
C PRO A 511 3.95 -19.02 16.50
N GLU A 512 4.11 -20.32 16.79
CA GLU A 512 4.24 -20.86 18.14
C GLU A 512 5.55 -20.40 18.83
N GLU A 513 6.66 -20.42 18.09
CA GLU A 513 7.96 -19.98 18.61
C GLU A 513 7.97 -18.46 18.85
N ASP A 514 7.41 -17.71 17.90
CA ASP A 514 7.40 -16.25 18.01
C ASP A 514 6.46 -15.78 19.13
N ILE A 515 5.25 -16.35 19.26
CA ILE A 515 4.34 -15.99 20.35
C ILE A 515 4.94 -16.34 21.72
N LYS A 516 5.63 -17.49 21.83
CA LYS A 516 6.32 -17.86 23.05
C LYS A 516 7.47 -16.89 23.39
N ARG A 517 8.21 -16.45 22.37
CA ARG A 517 9.31 -15.48 22.57
C ARG A 517 8.80 -14.12 23.02
N ILE A 518 7.63 -13.70 22.51
CA ILE A 518 7.00 -12.42 22.83
C ILE A 518 6.41 -12.40 24.23
N LEU A 519 5.75 -13.48 24.61
CA LEU A 519 5.01 -13.56 25.87
C LEU A 519 5.84 -14.10 27.05
N GLY A 520 6.98 -14.75 26.78
CA GLY A 520 7.87 -15.37 27.77
C GLY A 520 7.47 -16.81 28.04
#